data_8a787515533676da9c015b8ff92669cf
#
_entry.id   8a787515533676da9c015b8ff92669cf
#
_cell.length_a   1.000
_cell.length_b   1.000
_cell.length_c   1.000
_cell.angle_alpha   90.00
_cell.angle_beta   90.00
_cell.angle_gamma   90.00
#
_symmetry.space_group_name_H-M   'P 1'
#
loop_
_entity.id
_entity.type
_entity.pdbx_description
1 polymer ?
#
loop_
_entity_poly.entity_id
_entity_poly.type
_entity_poly.pdbx_seq_one_letter_code
_entity_poly.pdbx_strand_id
1 'polypeptide(L)'
;MIQFCRSATQCLQNFCIQNERIKEMTKLALSDEILMKIDKPARYIGNELNSVCKNKDEVSIRFAMCFPDVYEIGMSHLILYDMFNKRDDVWCERVYSPWPDLHKIMKEENIPLFCLESQEPVKNMDFLGITIQYEMCYTNILQILDLSQIPLLAADRDDTVPIVIGGGPCTYNPEPIADFFDLFYMGEGEVVYDRMLD
;
A
#
# COMPACT_ATOMS: atom_id res chain seq x y z
N MET A 1 42.54 15.06 3.02
CA MET A 1 42.21 14.38 4.28
C MET A 1 41.03 15.10 4.92
N ILE A 2 39.98 14.39 5.27
CA ILE A 2 38.78 14.84 6.03
C ILE A 2 37.75 15.65 5.23
N GLN A 3 37.08 14.97 4.32
CA GLN A 3 35.77 15.42 3.81
C GLN A 3 34.68 14.32 3.95
N PHE A 4 35.04 13.18 4.53
CA PHE A 4 34.12 12.03 4.72
C PHE A 4 33.29 12.09 6.00
N CYS A 5 33.60 12.99 6.93
CA CYS A 5 32.96 12.98 8.27
C CYS A 5 31.64 13.77 8.33
N ARG A 6 31.38 14.71 7.42
CA ARG A 6 30.11 15.48 7.42
C ARG A 6 28.92 14.67 6.90
N SER A 7 29.15 13.77 5.93
CA SER A 7 28.06 12.95 5.39
C SER A 7 27.59 11.84 6.34
N ALA A 8 28.54 11.26 7.10
CA ALA A 8 28.21 10.22 8.07
C ALA A 8 27.44 10.79 9.29
N THR A 9 27.84 11.97 9.77
CA THR A 9 27.15 12.64 10.88
C THR A 9 25.74 13.08 10.50
N GLN A 10 25.55 13.58 9.27
CA GLN A 10 24.25 13.95 8.76
C GLN A 10 23.36 12.72 8.54
N CYS A 11 23.93 11.61 8.07
CA CYS A 11 23.24 10.33 7.91
C CYS A 11 22.82 9.75 9.27
N LEU A 12 23.69 9.82 10.28
CA LEU A 12 23.38 9.39 11.65
C LEU A 12 22.36 10.30 12.31
N GLN A 13 22.42 11.62 12.10
CA GLN A 13 21.41 12.55 12.61
C GLN A 13 20.04 12.30 11.98
N ASN A 14 19.98 12.09 10.66
CA ASN A 14 18.74 11.73 9.98
C ASN A 14 18.21 10.37 10.45
N PHE A 15 19.08 9.40 10.67
CA PHE A 15 18.72 8.09 11.23
C PHE A 15 18.22 8.20 12.68
N CYS A 16 18.83 9.04 13.51
CA CYS A 16 18.33 9.31 14.87
C CYS A 16 17.01 10.07 14.86
N ILE A 17 16.82 11.05 13.98
CA ILE A 17 15.56 11.82 13.85
C ILE A 17 14.44 10.92 13.34
N GLN A 18 14.70 10.02 12.39
CA GLN A 18 13.73 9.01 11.97
C GLN A 18 13.38 8.05 13.12
N ASN A 19 14.38 7.59 13.90
CA ASN A 19 14.12 6.73 15.06
C ASN A 19 13.40 7.46 16.23
N GLU A 20 13.52 8.78 16.36
CA GLU A 20 12.75 9.53 17.34
C GLU A 20 11.29 9.74 16.89
N ARG A 21 11.01 9.85 15.60
CA ARG A 21 9.64 9.84 15.04
C ARG A 21 8.96 8.47 15.15
N ILE A 22 9.72 7.36 15.17
CA ILE A 22 9.22 5.98 15.39
C ILE A 22 8.71 5.77 16.82
N LYS A 23 8.87 6.75 17.74
CA LYS A 23 8.46 6.59 19.14
C LYS A 23 6.98 6.77 19.44
N GLU A 24 6.18 7.24 18.53
CA GLU A 24 4.73 7.01 18.57
C GLU A 24 4.44 5.72 17.78
N MET A 25 4.49 4.58 18.46
CA MET A 25 4.11 3.30 17.85
C MET A 25 2.70 3.43 17.29
N THR A 26 2.58 3.40 15.97
CA THR A 26 1.30 3.32 15.29
C THR A 26 0.54 2.14 15.89
N LYS A 27 -0.70 2.37 16.34
CA LYS A 27 -1.52 1.29 16.87
C LYS A 27 -1.75 0.27 15.78
N LEU A 28 -1.32 -0.97 15.99
CA LEU A 28 -1.50 -2.03 15.01
C LEU A 28 -3.00 -2.28 14.73
N ALA A 29 -3.33 -2.55 13.48
CA ALA A 29 -4.67 -2.94 13.06
C ALA A 29 -5.08 -4.29 13.65
N LEU A 30 -4.11 -5.19 13.84
CA LEU A 30 -4.29 -6.52 14.41
C LEU A 30 -3.96 -6.53 15.90
N SER A 31 -4.78 -7.21 16.69
CA SER A 31 -4.48 -7.46 18.11
C SER A 31 -3.35 -8.48 18.28
N ASP A 32 -2.67 -8.46 19.43
CA ASP A 32 -1.64 -9.44 19.77
C ASP A 32 -2.18 -10.89 19.72
N GLU A 33 -3.45 -11.09 20.08
CA GLU A 33 -4.08 -12.41 20.02
C GLU A 33 -4.18 -12.95 18.59
N ILE A 34 -4.46 -12.09 17.60
CA ILE A 34 -4.51 -12.45 16.18
C ILE A 34 -3.11 -12.70 15.67
N LEU A 35 -2.15 -11.83 15.99
CA LEU A 35 -0.76 -11.97 15.58
C LEU A 35 -0.14 -13.30 16.06
N MET A 36 -0.56 -13.79 17.22
CA MET A 36 -0.11 -15.09 17.76
C MET A 36 -0.77 -16.30 17.10
N LYS A 37 -1.88 -16.13 16.38
CA LYS A 37 -2.62 -17.20 15.68
C LYS A 37 -2.22 -17.40 14.24
N ILE A 38 -1.55 -16.42 13.63
CA ILE A 38 -1.20 -16.43 12.21
C ILE A 38 0.25 -16.82 11.97
N ASP A 39 0.52 -17.41 10.80
CA ASP A 39 1.87 -17.67 10.35
C ASP A 39 2.55 -16.36 9.90
N LYS A 40 3.82 -16.17 10.29
CA LYS A 40 4.64 -15.02 9.91
C LYS A 40 3.99 -13.64 10.17
N PRO A 41 3.63 -13.30 11.41
CA PRO A 41 2.98 -12.02 11.74
C PRO A 41 3.78 -10.78 11.31
N ALA A 42 5.10 -10.92 11.13
CA ALA A 42 5.98 -9.86 10.65
C ALA A 42 5.57 -9.26 9.29
N ARG A 43 4.78 -9.98 8.48
CA ARG A 43 4.23 -9.49 7.20
C ARG A 43 3.27 -8.31 7.37
N TYR A 44 2.67 -8.16 8.55
CA TYR A 44 1.51 -7.30 8.77
C TYR A 44 1.75 -6.17 9.78
N ILE A 45 2.94 -6.09 10.38
CA ILE A 45 3.25 -5.10 11.41
C ILE A 45 3.91 -3.83 10.87
N GLY A 46 4.37 -3.81 9.61
CA GLY A 46 5.07 -2.66 9.02
C GLY A 46 6.39 -2.33 9.72
N ASN A 47 6.74 -1.05 9.73
CA ASN A 47 7.94 -0.51 10.41
C ASN A 47 9.28 -1.07 9.89
N GLU A 48 9.36 -1.43 8.60
CA GLU A 48 10.63 -1.82 8.00
C GLU A 48 11.57 -0.62 7.86
N LEU A 49 12.87 -0.89 7.78
CA LEU A 49 13.93 0.11 7.77
C LEU A 49 13.74 1.23 6.71
N ASN A 50 13.17 0.88 5.56
CA ASN A 50 12.96 1.81 4.44
C ASN A 50 11.50 2.22 4.26
N SER A 51 10.62 1.95 5.24
CA SER A 51 9.25 2.42 5.18
C SER A 51 9.18 3.93 5.43
N VAL A 52 8.29 4.60 4.70
CA VAL A 52 8.08 6.04 4.80
C VAL A 52 6.78 6.30 5.54
N CYS A 53 6.88 6.86 6.73
CA CYS A 53 5.72 7.31 7.50
C CYS A 53 5.64 8.84 7.46
N LYS A 54 4.49 9.37 7.04
CA LYS A 54 4.20 10.81 7.02
C LYS A 54 3.05 11.13 7.97
N ASN A 55 2.89 12.40 8.28
CA ASN A 55 1.70 12.85 8.99
C ASN A 55 0.57 13.02 7.99
N LYS A 56 -0.55 12.33 8.20
CA LYS A 56 -1.72 12.38 7.32
C LYS A 56 -2.32 13.77 7.17
N ASP A 57 -2.16 14.63 8.18
CA ASP A 57 -2.68 15.99 8.17
C ASP A 57 -1.79 16.97 7.37
N GLU A 58 -0.60 16.52 6.95
CA GLU A 58 0.37 17.32 6.19
C GLU A 58 0.43 16.93 4.71
N VAL A 59 -0.30 15.89 4.29
CA VAL A 59 -0.36 15.43 2.90
C VAL A 59 -1.72 15.69 2.29
N SER A 60 -1.74 15.94 1.00
CA SER A 60 -2.99 16.19 0.25
C SER A 60 -3.56 14.89 -0.32
N ILE A 61 -2.72 13.89 -0.58
CA ILE A 61 -3.10 12.64 -1.24
C ILE A 61 -2.55 11.46 -0.44
N ARG A 62 -3.41 10.50 -0.14
CA ARG A 62 -3.06 9.20 0.42
C ARG A 62 -3.28 8.11 -0.62
N PHE A 63 -2.22 7.42 -0.97
CA PHE A 63 -2.21 6.42 -2.03
C PHE A 63 -1.89 5.03 -1.46
N ALA A 64 -2.82 4.09 -1.55
CA ALA A 64 -2.56 2.69 -1.25
C ALA A 64 -1.98 1.99 -2.49
N MET A 65 -0.71 1.62 -2.45
CA MET A 65 -0.06 0.85 -3.51
C MET A 65 -0.15 -0.64 -3.18
N CYS A 66 -0.98 -1.34 -3.94
CA CYS A 66 -1.31 -2.73 -3.70
C CYS A 66 -0.58 -3.67 -4.66
N PHE A 67 0.07 -4.68 -4.09
CA PHE A 67 0.51 -5.86 -4.80
C PHE A 67 -0.45 -7.02 -4.48
N PRO A 68 -1.20 -7.56 -5.46
CA PRO A 68 -2.28 -8.51 -5.21
C PRO A 68 -1.76 -9.94 -4.98
N ASP A 69 -0.71 -10.07 -4.21
CA ASP A 69 -0.11 -11.31 -3.75
C ASP A 69 0.51 -11.08 -2.37
N VAL A 70 1.20 -12.09 -1.85
CA VAL A 70 1.81 -12.03 -0.53
C VAL A 70 3.02 -11.10 -0.48
N TYR A 71 3.30 -10.60 0.70
CA TYR A 71 4.37 -9.63 0.99
C TYR A 71 5.73 -9.97 0.38
N GLU A 72 6.15 -11.23 0.38
CA GLU A 72 7.52 -11.62 -0.02
C GLU A 72 7.79 -11.54 -1.53
N ILE A 73 6.77 -11.42 -2.37
CA ILE A 73 6.91 -11.50 -3.83
C ILE A 73 6.98 -10.11 -4.47
N GLY A 74 6.46 -9.08 -3.79
CA GLY A 74 6.28 -7.75 -4.37
C GLY A 74 7.54 -6.88 -4.32
N MET A 75 8.33 -6.82 -5.39
CA MET A 75 9.43 -5.86 -5.50
C MET A 75 9.18 -4.72 -6.50
N SER A 76 8.44 -4.96 -7.57
CA SER A 76 8.25 -3.99 -8.66
C SER A 76 7.51 -2.72 -8.23
N HIS A 77 6.56 -2.83 -7.32
CA HIS A 77 5.81 -1.67 -6.81
C HIS A 77 6.64 -0.76 -5.88
N LEU A 78 7.79 -1.23 -5.36
CA LEU A 78 8.66 -0.44 -4.48
C LEU A 78 9.29 0.75 -5.20
N ILE A 79 9.45 0.68 -6.52
CA ILE A 79 9.94 1.81 -7.33
C ILE A 79 8.91 2.95 -7.31
N LEU A 80 7.65 2.63 -7.55
CA LEU A 80 6.54 3.60 -7.51
C LEU A 80 6.30 4.11 -6.08
N TYR A 81 6.40 3.24 -5.08
CA TYR A 81 6.32 3.60 -3.67
C TYR A 81 7.37 4.66 -3.30
N ASP A 82 8.65 4.44 -3.69
CA ASP A 82 9.73 5.40 -3.45
C ASP A 82 9.50 6.72 -4.22
N MET A 83 9.06 6.63 -5.47
CA MET A 83 8.80 7.78 -6.31
C MET A 83 7.68 8.66 -5.75
N PHE A 84 6.55 8.10 -5.36
CA PHE A 84 5.44 8.83 -4.76
C PHE A 84 5.82 9.46 -3.43
N ASN A 85 6.57 8.74 -2.60
CA ASN A 85 6.99 9.24 -1.29
C ASN A 85 8.09 10.32 -1.34
N LYS A 86 8.71 10.57 -2.51
CA LYS A 86 9.58 11.73 -2.73
C LYS A 86 8.81 13.05 -2.82
N ARG A 87 7.52 13.00 -3.16
CA ARG A 87 6.65 14.18 -3.12
C ARG A 87 6.26 14.47 -1.66
N ASP A 88 6.25 15.74 -1.28
CA ASP A 88 5.88 16.15 0.08
C ASP A 88 4.36 16.07 0.31
N ASP A 89 3.57 16.24 -0.74
CA ASP A 89 2.11 16.30 -0.73
C ASP A 89 1.43 14.93 -0.84
N VAL A 90 2.17 13.86 -1.11
CA VAL A 90 1.66 12.49 -1.29
C VAL A 90 2.23 11.55 -0.24
N TRP A 91 1.39 10.74 0.37
CA TRP A 91 1.81 9.60 1.18
C TRP A 91 1.38 8.29 0.53
N CYS A 92 2.34 7.55 0.00
CA CYS A 92 2.12 6.23 -0.55
C CYS A 92 2.38 5.17 0.51
N GLU A 93 1.40 4.29 0.71
CA GLU A 93 1.43 3.21 1.69
C GLU A 93 1.27 1.86 0.98
N ARG A 94 1.87 0.80 1.53
CA ARG A 94 1.85 -0.53 0.91
C ARG A 94 0.70 -1.38 1.40
N VAL A 95 0.13 -2.14 0.48
CA VAL A 95 -0.93 -3.12 0.74
C VAL A 95 -0.60 -4.43 0.06
N TYR A 96 -0.85 -5.54 0.72
CA TYR A 96 -0.65 -6.89 0.19
C TYR A 96 -1.87 -7.76 0.42
N SER A 97 -2.03 -8.79 -0.41
CA SER A 97 -3.03 -9.82 -0.16
C SER A 97 -2.67 -10.60 1.11
N PRO A 98 -3.59 -10.73 2.08
CA PRO A 98 -3.31 -11.50 3.28
C PRO A 98 -3.23 -13.00 2.96
N TRP A 99 -2.40 -13.71 3.70
CA TRP A 99 -2.33 -15.16 3.66
C TRP A 99 -3.66 -15.80 4.11
N PRO A 100 -4.00 -17.03 3.71
CA PRO A 100 -5.30 -17.64 3.99
C PRO A 100 -5.70 -17.69 5.48
N ASP A 101 -4.74 -17.81 6.38
CA ASP A 101 -4.96 -17.83 7.83
C ASP A 101 -5.48 -16.48 8.33
N LEU A 102 -4.80 -15.38 7.98
CA LEU A 102 -5.25 -14.03 8.31
C LEU A 102 -6.52 -13.67 7.56
N HIS A 103 -6.64 -14.02 6.26
CA HIS A 103 -7.86 -13.77 5.48
C HIS A 103 -9.10 -14.33 6.19
N LYS A 104 -9.01 -15.58 6.67
CA LYS A 104 -10.11 -16.22 7.39
C LYS A 104 -10.50 -15.43 8.64
N ILE A 105 -9.53 -15.03 9.45
CA ILE A 105 -9.77 -14.25 10.68
C ILE A 105 -10.39 -12.89 10.34
N MET A 106 -9.87 -12.20 9.31
CA MET A 106 -10.41 -10.90 8.89
C MET A 106 -11.88 -11.00 8.47
N LYS A 107 -12.26 -12.06 7.76
CA LYS A 107 -13.67 -12.31 7.39
C LYS A 107 -14.55 -12.64 8.60
N GLU A 108 -14.07 -13.48 9.52
CA GLU A 108 -14.81 -13.89 10.71
C GLU A 108 -15.01 -12.74 11.72
N GLU A 109 -13.99 -11.88 11.90
CA GLU A 109 -13.99 -10.79 12.86
C GLU A 109 -14.34 -9.42 12.23
N ASN A 110 -14.66 -9.40 10.91
CA ASN A 110 -14.96 -8.20 10.13
C ASN A 110 -13.86 -7.11 10.23
N ILE A 111 -12.61 -7.53 10.17
CA ILE A 111 -11.45 -6.64 10.17
C ILE A 111 -11.19 -6.19 8.73
N PRO A 112 -11.23 -4.88 8.41
CA PRO A 112 -10.95 -4.40 7.06
C PRO A 112 -9.47 -4.56 6.71
N LEU A 113 -9.15 -4.72 5.41
CA LEU A 113 -7.77 -4.68 4.93
C LEU A 113 -7.17 -3.29 5.20
N PHE A 114 -5.91 -3.26 5.56
CA PHE A 114 -5.21 -2.07 6.03
C PHE A 114 -3.86 -1.87 5.33
N CYS A 115 -3.39 -0.62 5.35
CA CYS A 115 -2.08 -0.23 4.87
C CYS A 115 -0.99 -0.58 5.90
N LEU A 116 0.22 -0.93 5.45
CA LEU A 116 1.30 -1.34 6.36
C LEU A 116 1.89 -0.19 7.16
N GLU A 117 1.97 1.00 6.60
CA GLU A 117 2.63 2.14 7.23
C GLU A 117 1.75 2.77 8.32
N SER A 118 0.50 3.13 7.98
CA SER A 118 -0.43 3.76 8.91
C SER A 118 -1.24 2.79 9.75
N GLN A 119 -1.35 1.54 9.32
CA GLN A 119 -2.29 0.56 9.88
C GLN A 119 -3.76 0.98 9.78
N GLU A 120 -4.07 1.97 8.93
CA GLU A 120 -5.44 2.42 8.66
C GLU A 120 -6.09 1.60 7.55
N PRO A 121 -7.44 1.46 7.57
CA PRO A 121 -8.17 0.75 6.52
C PRO A 121 -7.93 1.33 5.13
N VAL A 122 -7.75 0.46 4.13
CA VAL A 122 -7.53 0.84 2.72
C VAL A 122 -8.66 1.72 2.19
N LYS A 123 -9.89 1.50 2.62
CA LYS A 123 -11.05 2.31 2.22
C LYS A 123 -10.95 3.80 2.58
N ASN A 124 -10.03 4.18 3.48
CA ASN A 124 -9.83 5.56 3.90
C ASN A 124 -8.79 6.30 3.05
N MET A 125 -8.25 5.66 2.02
CA MET A 125 -7.30 6.26 1.08
C MET A 125 -8.04 6.98 -0.04
N ASP A 126 -7.35 7.89 -0.74
CA ASP A 126 -7.89 8.57 -1.93
C ASP A 126 -7.79 7.67 -3.17
N PHE A 127 -6.71 6.89 -3.25
CA PHE A 127 -6.44 5.97 -4.35
C PHE A 127 -6.04 4.59 -3.86
N LEU A 128 -6.49 3.57 -4.59
CA LEU A 128 -6.01 2.20 -4.48
C LEU A 128 -5.43 1.78 -5.83
N GLY A 129 -4.11 1.86 -5.97
CA GLY A 129 -3.40 1.39 -7.15
C GLY A 129 -3.01 -0.07 -7.04
N ILE A 130 -3.47 -0.91 -7.95
CA ILE A 130 -3.20 -2.35 -7.95
C ILE A 130 -2.30 -2.71 -9.14
N THR A 131 -1.15 -3.33 -8.86
CA THR A 131 -0.23 -3.80 -9.90
C THR A 131 -0.66 -5.19 -10.37
N ILE A 132 -1.04 -5.32 -11.64
CA ILE A 132 -1.54 -6.57 -12.22
C ILE A 132 -0.43 -7.22 -13.04
N GLN A 133 0.35 -8.10 -12.42
CA GLN A 133 1.52 -8.70 -13.04
C GLN A 133 1.19 -9.93 -13.90
N TYR A 134 0.16 -10.70 -13.52
CA TYR A 134 -0.28 -11.92 -14.18
C TYR A 134 -1.75 -12.22 -13.85
N GLU A 135 -2.42 -12.97 -14.72
CA GLU A 135 -3.87 -13.21 -14.65
C GLU A 135 -4.28 -14.05 -13.43
N MET A 136 -3.39 -14.87 -12.89
CA MET A 136 -3.70 -15.70 -11.71
C MET A 136 -3.98 -14.87 -10.46
N CYS A 137 -3.59 -13.58 -10.44
CA CYS A 137 -3.88 -12.69 -9.31
C CYS A 137 -5.29 -12.06 -9.37
N TYR A 138 -6.09 -12.27 -10.40
CA TYR A 138 -7.42 -11.66 -10.53
C TYR A 138 -8.35 -11.99 -9.36
N THR A 139 -8.33 -13.21 -8.88
CA THR A 139 -9.12 -13.60 -7.69
C THR A 139 -8.63 -12.91 -6.42
N ASN A 140 -7.33 -12.67 -6.30
CA ASN A 140 -6.76 -11.94 -5.17
C ASN A 140 -7.17 -10.45 -5.22
N ILE A 141 -7.31 -9.86 -6.41
CA ILE A 141 -7.83 -8.49 -6.56
C ILE A 141 -9.24 -8.39 -6.00
N LEU A 142 -10.13 -9.34 -6.35
CA LEU A 142 -11.48 -9.38 -5.79
C LEU A 142 -11.46 -9.56 -4.27
N GLN A 143 -10.58 -10.40 -3.75
CA GLN A 143 -10.38 -10.58 -2.32
C GLN A 143 -9.92 -9.28 -1.63
N ILE A 144 -9.01 -8.52 -2.26
CA ILE A 144 -8.53 -7.23 -1.73
C ILE A 144 -9.68 -6.23 -1.65
N LEU A 145 -10.50 -6.09 -2.70
CA LEU A 145 -11.64 -5.20 -2.70
C LEU A 145 -12.67 -5.59 -1.63
N ASP A 146 -13.01 -6.88 -1.52
CA ASP A 146 -13.94 -7.40 -0.53
C ASP A 146 -13.45 -7.18 0.91
N LEU A 147 -12.19 -7.51 1.20
CA LEU A 147 -11.60 -7.27 2.52
C LEU A 147 -11.44 -5.77 2.84
N SER A 148 -11.20 -4.95 1.83
CA SER A 148 -11.15 -3.49 2.00
C SER A 148 -12.53 -2.87 2.22
N GLN A 149 -13.61 -3.66 2.12
CA GLN A 149 -14.99 -3.17 2.18
C GLN A 149 -15.28 -2.12 1.10
N ILE A 150 -14.68 -2.28 -0.08
CA ILE A 150 -14.90 -1.48 -1.28
C ILE A 150 -15.85 -2.28 -2.19
N PRO A 151 -16.93 -1.68 -2.75
CA PRO A 151 -17.79 -2.37 -3.70
C PRO A 151 -16.99 -2.99 -4.84
N LEU A 152 -17.29 -4.25 -5.17
CA LEU A 152 -16.53 -4.98 -6.21
C LEU A 152 -16.65 -4.28 -7.57
N LEU A 153 -17.88 -3.99 -8.00
CA LEU A 153 -18.11 -3.32 -9.28
C LEU A 153 -17.81 -1.83 -9.16
N ALA A 154 -17.08 -1.29 -10.12
CA ALA A 154 -16.80 0.15 -10.21
C ALA A 154 -18.09 0.98 -10.28
N ALA A 155 -19.11 0.46 -10.98
CA ALA A 155 -20.41 1.13 -11.11
C ALA A 155 -21.18 1.31 -9.79
N ASP A 156 -20.84 0.53 -8.75
CA ASP A 156 -21.49 0.59 -7.43
C ASP A 156 -20.71 1.47 -6.42
N ARG A 157 -19.60 2.10 -6.85
CA ARG A 157 -18.78 2.97 -6.02
C ARG A 157 -19.24 4.42 -6.07
N ASP A 158 -18.99 5.12 -4.99
CA ASP A 158 -19.20 6.55 -4.84
C ASP A 158 -17.94 7.23 -4.26
N ASP A 159 -18.03 8.53 -4.01
CA ASP A 159 -16.91 9.35 -3.51
C ASP A 159 -16.47 9.01 -2.07
N THR A 160 -17.08 8.00 -1.43
CA THR A 160 -16.73 7.58 -0.05
C THR A 160 -15.65 6.50 0.01
N VAL A 161 -15.27 5.96 -1.14
CA VAL A 161 -14.25 4.91 -1.28
C VAL A 161 -13.16 5.36 -2.27
N PRO A 162 -11.95 4.80 -2.18
CA PRO A 162 -10.86 5.19 -3.07
C PRO A 162 -11.14 4.89 -4.54
N ILE A 163 -10.57 5.70 -5.44
CA ILE A 163 -10.50 5.40 -6.86
C ILE A 163 -9.57 4.21 -7.06
N VAL A 164 -10.07 3.13 -7.70
CA VAL A 164 -9.31 1.90 -7.93
C VAL A 164 -8.66 1.94 -9.30
N ILE A 165 -7.32 1.93 -9.31
CA ILE A 165 -6.50 2.04 -10.52
C ILE A 165 -5.77 0.73 -10.78
N GLY A 166 -5.91 0.18 -11.99
CA GLY A 166 -5.13 -0.97 -12.45
C GLY A 166 -3.90 -0.55 -13.24
N GLY A 167 -2.73 -1.13 -12.91
CA GLY A 167 -1.48 -0.93 -13.65
C GLY A 167 -0.75 -2.26 -13.87
N GLY A 168 0.32 -2.25 -14.68
CA GLY A 168 1.16 -3.42 -14.91
C GLY A 168 0.84 -4.18 -16.20
N PRO A 169 1.56 -5.29 -16.49
CA PRO A 169 1.52 -5.97 -17.80
C PRO A 169 0.14 -6.43 -18.24
N CYS A 170 -0.70 -6.91 -17.32
CA CYS A 170 -2.03 -7.42 -17.67
C CYS A 170 -3.02 -6.33 -18.09
N THR A 171 -2.70 -5.06 -17.93
CA THR A 171 -3.56 -3.96 -18.41
C THR A 171 -3.61 -3.84 -19.93
N TYR A 172 -2.75 -4.55 -20.66
CA TYR A 172 -2.87 -4.67 -22.12
C TYR A 172 -4.11 -5.47 -22.57
N ASN A 173 -4.69 -6.28 -21.67
CA ASN A 173 -5.97 -6.94 -21.88
C ASN A 173 -6.83 -6.80 -20.60
N PRO A 174 -7.44 -5.62 -20.37
CA PRO A 174 -8.16 -5.34 -19.15
C PRO A 174 -9.57 -5.96 -19.10
N GLU A 175 -10.13 -6.36 -20.25
CA GLU A 175 -11.53 -6.81 -20.39
C GLU A 175 -11.98 -7.84 -19.34
N PRO A 176 -11.17 -8.86 -18.95
CA PRO A 176 -11.62 -9.85 -17.97
C PRO A 176 -11.91 -9.29 -16.58
N ILE A 177 -11.36 -8.10 -16.24
CA ILE A 177 -11.47 -7.46 -14.94
C ILE A 177 -11.92 -5.99 -15.03
N ALA A 178 -12.36 -5.54 -16.20
CA ALA A 178 -12.69 -4.13 -16.47
C ALA A 178 -13.76 -3.59 -15.51
N ASP A 179 -14.78 -4.39 -15.20
CA ASP A 179 -15.89 -3.99 -14.33
C ASP A 179 -15.48 -3.70 -12.87
N PHE A 180 -14.28 -4.14 -12.47
CA PHE A 180 -13.79 -4.01 -11.09
C PHE A 180 -12.84 -2.83 -10.87
N PHE A 181 -12.50 -2.07 -11.93
CA PHE A 181 -11.59 -0.93 -11.87
C PHE A 181 -12.25 0.33 -12.39
N ASP A 182 -11.92 1.46 -11.77
CA ASP A 182 -12.40 2.77 -12.21
C ASP A 182 -11.59 3.26 -13.40
N LEU A 183 -10.28 2.91 -13.45
CA LEU A 183 -9.42 3.20 -14.59
C LEU A 183 -8.23 2.23 -14.68
N PHE A 184 -7.67 2.12 -15.89
CA PHE A 184 -6.42 1.41 -16.13
C PHE A 184 -5.36 2.35 -16.70
N TYR A 185 -4.16 2.19 -16.17
CA TYR A 185 -2.98 2.83 -16.75
C TYR A 185 -2.17 1.80 -17.55
N MET A 186 -1.99 2.08 -18.84
CA MET A 186 -1.19 1.26 -19.75
C MET A 186 0.11 1.96 -20.08
N GLY A 187 1.24 1.40 -19.68
CA GLY A 187 2.58 1.94 -19.95
C GLY A 187 3.45 2.02 -18.70
N GLU A 188 4.55 2.76 -18.82
CA GLU A 188 5.51 2.96 -17.73
C GLU A 188 5.00 4.01 -16.77
N GLY A 189 4.68 3.60 -15.55
CA GLY A 189 4.09 4.47 -14.50
C GLY A 189 4.96 5.67 -14.17
N GLU A 190 6.30 5.48 -14.19
CA GLU A 190 7.29 6.49 -13.83
C GLU A 190 7.21 7.77 -14.67
N VAL A 191 6.60 7.72 -15.84
CA VAL A 191 6.52 8.86 -16.77
C VAL A 191 5.29 9.73 -16.54
N VAL A 192 4.24 9.19 -15.94
CA VAL A 192 2.89 9.81 -15.94
C VAL A 192 2.35 10.11 -14.56
N TYR A 193 2.76 9.39 -13.53
CA TYR A 193 2.13 9.52 -12.21
C TYR A 193 2.26 10.91 -11.58
N ASP A 194 3.37 11.62 -11.77
CA ASP A 194 3.49 13.01 -11.29
C ASP A 194 2.39 13.90 -11.87
N ARG A 195 2.10 13.73 -13.18
CA ARG A 195 1.06 14.49 -13.87
C ARG A 195 -0.37 14.05 -13.52
N MET A 196 -0.53 12.80 -13.07
CA MET A 196 -1.82 12.29 -12.63
C MET A 196 -2.17 12.79 -11.22
N LEU A 197 -1.15 13.02 -10.39
CA LEU A 197 -1.32 13.49 -9.01
C LEU A 197 -1.36 15.03 -8.89
N ASP A 198 -1.00 15.76 -9.94
CA ASP A 198 -1.13 17.22 -10.04
C ASP A 198 -2.55 17.62 -10.40
#